data_fc213b86ef336762836c796b489deac2
#
_entry.id   fc213b86ef336762836c796b489deac2
#
_cell.length_a   1.000
_cell.length_b   1.000
_cell.length_c   1.000
_cell.angle_alpha   90.00
_cell.angle_beta   90.00
_cell.angle_gamma   90.00
#
_symmetry.space_group_name_H-M   'P 1'
#
loop_
_entity.id
_entity.type
_entity.pdbx_description
1 polymer ?
#
loop_
_entity_poly.entity_id
_entity_poly.type
_entity_poly.pdbx_seq_one_letter_code
_entity_poly.pdbx_strand_id
1 'polypeptide(L)'
;PGINFAGRKLMKRSNTDATLMAAITSKAGAKGFKSAILQMRQIFDLFINFRPAKLMPGLECPLKGDPKIDIKLFRENTEDLYSAVEWRPLPREMFDLHPGMERFKDKSEVAVSWRVYSKEGCDRIIRAAFEYAKANGLKSVVCCNKANVIRATDGMMKERFLEIAKEYPDIDSREENADATAMWLIKNPQDYQVIVTSNVFGDILSDEASQLVGGMGFAPSGNIGEEAALFEPSHGSVPKYAHQYKINPCGLLITAVMMLEYLGLNDHAARLEKAIGDVLVESKYLTYDIWRDDKGDKDWEKKAVSTLEMAKAIAGKIDPDFDKKADEICAKAREMCAWEHLA
;
A
#
# COMPACT_ATOMS: atom_id res chain seq x y z
N PRO A 1 -3.30 5.34 -25.48
CA PRO A 1 -2.55 6.58 -25.72
C PRO A 1 -3.09 7.80 -24.95
N GLY A 2 -4.32 7.80 -24.41
CA GLY A 2 -4.98 8.99 -23.87
C GLY A 2 -4.71 9.33 -22.41
N ILE A 3 -4.36 8.37 -21.55
CA ILE A 3 -4.26 8.58 -20.10
C ILE A 3 -2.96 9.30 -19.70
N ASN A 4 -1.89 9.13 -20.48
CA ASN A 4 -0.58 9.74 -20.20
C ASN A 4 -0.59 11.28 -20.16
N PHE A 5 -1.49 11.92 -20.89
CA PHE A 5 -1.57 13.39 -20.93
C PHE A 5 -2.53 13.99 -19.89
N ALA A 6 -3.56 13.25 -19.49
CA ALA A 6 -4.56 13.76 -18.54
C ALA A 6 -4.01 13.86 -17.12
N GLY A 7 -3.26 12.86 -16.63
CA GLY A 7 -2.69 12.86 -15.28
C GLY A 7 -1.67 14.00 -15.08
N ARG A 8 -0.70 14.13 -15.99
CA ARG A 8 0.29 15.22 -15.97
C ARG A 8 -0.33 16.62 -16.04
N LYS A 9 -1.41 16.75 -16.83
CA LYS A 9 -2.10 18.02 -17.02
C LYS A 9 -3.00 18.39 -15.84
N LEU A 10 -3.58 17.39 -15.18
CA LEU A 10 -4.39 17.57 -13.97
C LEU A 10 -3.51 18.00 -12.78
N MET A 11 -2.44 17.30 -12.46
CA MET A 11 -1.58 17.63 -11.32
C MET A 11 -0.80 18.93 -11.52
N LYS A 12 -0.21 19.19 -12.71
CA LYS A 12 0.45 20.49 -13.00
C LYS A 12 -0.50 21.69 -13.10
N ARG A 13 -1.79 21.48 -13.42
CA ARG A 13 -2.76 22.57 -13.52
C ARG A 13 -3.50 22.87 -12.21
N SER A 14 -3.55 21.91 -11.27
CA SER A 14 -4.37 22.06 -10.09
C SER A 14 -3.67 22.74 -8.92
N ASN A 15 -2.34 22.91 -8.98
CA ASN A 15 -1.55 23.41 -7.83
C ASN A 15 -1.94 22.70 -6.52
N THR A 16 -2.14 21.37 -6.61
CA THR A 16 -2.59 20.55 -5.47
C THR A 16 -1.40 19.97 -4.74
N ASP A 17 -1.40 20.09 -3.42
CA ASP A 17 -0.35 19.55 -2.54
C ASP A 17 -0.42 18.03 -2.41
N ALA A 18 -1.63 17.46 -2.52
CA ALA A 18 -1.86 16.01 -2.45
C ALA A 18 -3.12 15.61 -3.25
N THR A 19 -3.19 14.34 -3.65
CA THR A 19 -4.35 13.76 -4.34
C THR A 19 -4.85 12.53 -3.59
N LEU A 20 -6.15 12.46 -3.30
CA LEU A 20 -6.82 11.24 -2.84
C LEU A 20 -7.48 10.54 -4.03
N MET A 21 -7.17 9.27 -4.22
CA MET A 21 -7.68 8.47 -5.34
C MET A 21 -8.37 7.20 -4.82
N ALA A 22 -9.49 6.85 -5.42
CA ALA A 22 -10.15 5.58 -5.16
C ALA A 22 -9.37 4.41 -5.78
N ALA A 23 -9.61 3.20 -5.28
CA ALA A 23 -9.00 1.98 -5.79
C ALA A 23 -9.31 1.75 -7.27
N ILE A 24 -8.30 1.41 -8.05
CA ILE A 24 -8.44 1.05 -9.46
C ILE A 24 -7.92 -0.37 -9.70
N THR A 25 -8.47 -1.04 -10.71
CA THR A 25 -7.97 -2.33 -11.17
C THR A 25 -7.52 -2.24 -12.62
N SER A 26 -6.28 -2.62 -12.86
CA SER A 26 -5.71 -2.72 -14.20
C SER A 26 -6.13 -4.04 -14.86
N LYS A 27 -6.65 -4.01 -16.09
CA LYS A 27 -6.93 -5.24 -16.86
C LYS A 27 -5.61 -5.93 -17.21
N ALA A 28 -5.37 -7.10 -16.62
CA ALA A 28 -4.21 -7.92 -16.96
C ALA A 28 -4.32 -8.41 -18.43
N GLY A 29 -3.20 -8.41 -19.17
CA GLY A 29 -3.07 -9.02 -20.49
C GLY A 29 -3.62 -8.24 -21.69
N ALA A 30 -4.15 -7.04 -21.52
CA ALA A 30 -4.53 -6.21 -22.66
C ALA A 30 -3.30 -5.62 -23.36
N LYS A 31 -3.05 -5.98 -24.64
CA LYS A 31 -1.93 -5.42 -25.42
C LYS A 31 -1.96 -3.89 -25.39
N GLY A 32 -0.85 -3.28 -24.98
CA GLY A 32 -0.71 -1.83 -24.92
C GLY A 32 -1.36 -1.15 -23.71
N PHE A 33 -1.98 -1.89 -22.80
CA PHE A 33 -2.52 -1.33 -21.56
C PHE A 33 -1.42 -1.20 -20.51
N LYS A 34 -1.20 0.02 -20.05
CA LYS A 34 -0.32 0.31 -18.90
C LYS A 34 -1.20 0.75 -17.72
N SER A 35 -0.94 0.19 -16.54
CA SER A 35 -1.60 0.61 -15.32
C SER A 35 -1.47 2.12 -15.11
N ALA A 36 -2.58 2.81 -14.89
CA ALA A 36 -2.57 4.25 -14.67
C ALA A 36 -1.74 4.64 -13.43
N ILE A 37 -1.86 3.85 -12.35
CA ILE A 37 -1.10 4.11 -11.13
C ILE A 37 0.41 3.92 -11.33
N LEU A 38 0.85 2.88 -12.04
CA LEU A 38 2.27 2.67 -12.35
C LEU A 38 2.83 3.82 -13.19
N GLN A 39 2.04 4.32 -14.14
CA GLN A 39 2.44 5.49 -14.92
C GLN A 39 2.56 6.75 -14.05
N MET A 40 1.63 6.98 -13.13
CA MET A 40 1.69 8.11 -12.20
C MET A 40 2.91 8.02 -11.28
N ARG A 41 3.21 6.86 -10.72
CA ARG A 41 4.39 6.61 -9.90
C ARG A 41 5.69 6.99 -10.64
N GLN A 42 5.80 6.61 -11.91
CA GLN A 42 6.97 6.92 -12.75
C GLN A 42 7.02 8.38 -13.21
N ILE A 43 5.88 8.95 -13.65
CA ILE A 43 5.82 10.30 -14.21
C ILE A 43 6.09 11.39 -13.15
N PHE A 44 5.60 11.16 -11.93
CA PHE A 44 5.74 12.11 -10.82
C PHE A 44 6.86 11.73 -9.85
N ASP A 45 7.63 10.68 -10.19
CA ASP A 45 8.70 10.13 -9.35
C ASP A 45 8.25 9.92 -7.90
N LEU A 46 7.12 9.22 -7.73
CA LEU A 46 6.56 8.89 -6.41
C LEU A 46 7.31 7.69 -5.83
N PHE A 47 8.54 7.90 -5.42
CA PHE A 47 9.49 6.83 -5.08
C PHE A 47 9.22 6.12 -3.75
N ILE A 48 8.45 6.73 -2.86
CA ILE A 48 8.02 6.11 -1.61
C ILE A 48 6.61 5.55 -1.81
N ASN A 49 6.41 4.25 -1.62
CA ASN A 49 5.10 3.70 -1.35
C ASN A 49 5.03 3.39 0.16
N PHE A 50 4.40 4.30 0.90
CA PHE A 50 4.22 4.18 2.34
C PHE A 50 2.96 3.38 2.65
N ARG A 51 3.11 2.22 3.32
CA ARG A 51 2.04 1.28 3.65
C ARG A 51 2.06 0.94 5.14
N PRO A 52 1.42 1.74 5.99
CA PRO A 52 1.32 1.39 7.40
C PRO A 52 0.31 0.26 7.63
N ALA A 53 0.63 -0.63 8.57
CA ALA A 53 -0.27 -1.65 9.10
C ALA A 53 -0.42 -1.42 10.61
N LYS A 54 -1.57 -0.87 11.01
CA LYS A 54 -1.88 -0.54 12.42
C LYS A 54 -3.17 -1.23 12.82
N LEU A 55 -3.11 -2.03 13.88
CA LEU A 55 -4.31 -2.66 14.44
C LEU A 55 -5.20 -1.58 15.08
N MET A 56 -6.37 -1.36 14.49
CA MET A 56 -7.32 -0.36 14.95
C MET A 56 -8.10 -0.87 16.17
N PRO A 57 -8.50 0.02 17.10
CA PRO A 57 -9.39 -0.36 18.19
C PRO A 57 -10.67 -1.03 17.69
N GLY A 58 -11.08 -2.14 18.31
CA GLY A 58 -12.27 -2.90 17.92
C GLY A 58 -12.07 -3.97 16.86
N LEU A 59 -10.87 -4.04 16.25
CA LEU A 59 -10.45 -5.17 15.41
C LEU A 59 -9.72 -6.24 16.24
N GLU A 60 -9.80 -7.48 15.80
CA GLU A 60 -9.13 -8.62 16.42
C GLU A 60 -7.91 -9.00 15.60
N CYS A 61 -6.76 -9.16 16.27
CA CYS A 61 -5.60 -9.72 15.60
C CYS A 61 -5.78 -11.24 15.41
N PRO A 62 -5.50 -11.80 14.23
CA PRO A 62 -5.61 -13.25 14.02
C PRO A 62 -4.55 -14.07 14.79
N LEU A 63 -3.55 -13.39 15.37
CA LEU A 63 -2.47 -14.02 16.11
C LEU A 63 -2.82 -14.19 17.59
N LYS A 64 -2.31 -15.26 18.18
CA LYS A 64 -2.45 -15.51 19.63
C LYS A 64 -1.75 -14.43 20.44
N GLY A 65 -2.36 -14.03 21.55
CA GLY A 65 -1.77 -13.08 22.50
C GLY A 65 -2.06 -11.62 22.19
N ASP A 66 -2.85 -11.33 21.18
CA ASP A 66 -3.31 -9.98 20.80
C ASP A 66 -2.15 -8.97 20.75
N PRO A 67 -1.14 -9.17 19.91
CA PRO A 67 0.03 -8.32 19.86
C PRO A 67 -0.36 -6.91 19.38
N LYS A 68 0.29 -5.89 19.94
CA LYS A 68 0.18 -4.52 19.41
C LYS A 68 0.93 -4.44 18.09
N ILE A 69 0.22 -4.15 17.02
CA ILE A 69 0.77 -4.04 15.67
C ILE A 69 0.64 -2.60 15.20
N ASP A 70 1.79 -2.00 14.88
CA ASP A 70 1.88 -0.65 14.29
C ASP A 70 3.14 -0.54 13.42
N ILE A 71 3.13 -1.17 12.26
CA ILE A 71 4.25 -1.31 11.34
C ILE A 71 4.18 -0.22 10.28
N LYS A 72 5.30 0.44 10.00
CA LYS A 72 5.45 1.44 8.93
C LYS A 72 6.32 0.85 7.82
N LEU A 73 5.71 0.42 6.72
CA LEU A 73 6.44 -0.20 5.62
C LEU A 73 6.73 0.84 4.52
N PHE A 74 8.02 1.03 4.24
CA PHE A 74 8.55 1.86 3.17
C PHE A 74 8.97 0.96 2.01
N ARG A 75 8.14 0.92 0.98
CA ARG A 75 8.36 0.18 -0.26
C ARG A 75 8.96 1.13 -1.30
N GLU A 76 10.09 0.77 -1.89
CA GLU A 76 10.56 1.44 -3.10
C GLU A 76 9.48 1.28 -4.19
N ASN A 77 9.25 2.30 -5.02
CA ASN A 77 8.03 2.35 -5.81
C ASN A 77 8.24 2.57 -7.32
N THR A 78 9.46 2.77 -7.77
CA THR A 78 9.78 3.19 -9.16
C THR A 78 10.69 2.21 -9.90
N GLU A 79 11.38 1.35 -9.20
CA GLU A 79 12.36 0.41 -9.73
C GLU A 79 11.95 -1.07 -9.54
N ASP A 80 12.90 -1.98 -9.45
CA ASP A 80 12.73 -3.42 -9.29
C ASP A 80 12.08 -4.07 -10.55
N LEU A 81 11.36 -5.15 -10.37
CA LEU A 81 10.57 -5.82 -11.43
C LEU A 81 9.48 -4.93 -12.02
N TYR A 82 9.04 -3.91 -11.29
CA TYR A 82 8.04 -2.93 -11.73
C TYR A 82 8.56 -1.93 -12.78
N SER A 83 9.86 -1.94 -13.06
CA SER A 83 10.45 -1.26 -14.22
C SER A 83 9.97 -1.87 -15.55
N ALA A 84 9.42 -3.10 -15.52
CA ALA A 84 8.88 -3.85 -16.66
C ALA A 84 9.90 -4.04 -17.80
N VAL A 85 11.17 -4.25 -17.44
CA VAL A 85 12.24 -4.59 -18.38
C VAL A 85 12.27 -6.11 -18.54
N GLU A 86 11.66 -6.59 -19.62
CA GLU A 86 11.45 -8.03 -19.80
C GLU A 86 11.44 -8.45 -21.27
N TRP A 87 11.75 -9.73 -21.52
CA TRP A 87 11.73 -10.35 -22.84
C TRP A 87 11.08 -11.73 -22.80
N ARG A 88 10.23 -11.97 -23.79
CA ARG A 88 9.68 -13.28 -24.09
C ARG A 88 9.35 -13.38 -25.59
N PRO A 89 10.06 -14.20 -26.40
CA PRO A 89 11.27 -14.95 -26.02
C PRO A 89 12.48 -14.04 -25.77
N LEU A 90 13.48 -14.57 -25.06
CA LEU A 90 14.75 -13.91 -24.85
C LEU A 90 15.53 -13.80 -26.18
N PRO A 91 16.04 -12.60 -26.57
CA PRO A 91 16.91 -12.44 -27.71
C PRO A 91 18.18 -13.31 -27.62
N ARG A 92 18.65 -13.84 -28.78
CA ARG A 92 19.75 -14.80 -28.79
C ARG A 92 21.05 -14.23 -28.24
N GLU A 93 21.35 -12.98 -28.53
CA GLU A 93 22.54 -12.25 -28.07
C GLU A 93 22.64 -12.14 -26.54
N MET A 94 21.50 -12.21 -25.84
CA MET A 94 21.47 -12.11 -24.39
C MET A 94 21.96 -13.36 -23.68
N PHE A 95 21.96 -14.52 -24.35
CA PHE A 95 22.54 -15.74 -23.75
C PHE A 95 24.05 -15.64 -23.56
N ASP A 96 24.74 -14.82 -24.34
CA ASP A 96 26.19 -14.67 -24.28
C ASP A 96 26.65 -13.62 -23.23
N LEU A 97 25.71 -12.86 -22.65
CA LEU A 97 26.02 -11.83 -21.66
C LEU A 97 26.44 -12.38 -20.30
N HIS A 98 26.06 -13.61 -19.97
CA HIS A 98 26.40 -14.19 -18.68
C HIS A 98 26.56 -15.72 -18.77
N PRO A 99 27.65 -16.32 -18.22
CA PRO A 99 27.91 -17.75 -18.31
C PRO A 99 26.78 -18.64 -17.75
N GLY A 100 26.03 -18.17 -16.76
CA GLY A 100 24.87 -18.86 -16.20
C GLY A 100 23.71 -19.04 -17.18
N MET A 101 23.72 -18.33 -18.32
CA MET A 101 22.70 -18.45 -19.35
C MET A 101 22.94 -19.64 -20.31
N GLU A 102 24.16 -20.20 -20.34
CA GLU A 102 24.53 -21.29 -21.22
C GLU A 102 23.56 -22.48 -21.15
N ARG A 103 23.18 -22.90 -19.94
CA ARG A 103 22.25 -24.02 -19.70
C ARG A 103 20.84 -23.84 -20.25
N PHE A 104 20.49 -22.62 -20.70
CA PHE A 104 19.19 -22.28 -21.23
C PHE A 104 19.17 -22.14 -22.77
N LYS A 105 20.32 -22.13 -23.44
CA LYS A 105 20.45 -21.89 -24.91
C LYS A 105 19.60 -22.87 -25.74
N ASP A 106 19.53 -24.15 -25.32
CA ASP A 106 18.83 -25.22 -26.04
C ASP A 106 17.38 -25.40 -25.58
N LYS A 107 16.87 -24.50 -24.75
CA LYS A 107 15.46 -24.53 -24.35
C LYS A 107 14.57 -23.94 -25.43
N SER A 108 13.37 -24.51 -25.59
CA SER A 108 12.40 -24.12 -26.62
C SER A 108 11.95 -22.66 -26.53
N GLU A 109 11.82 -22.15 -25.29
CA GLU A 109 11.46 -20.76 -25.01
C GLU A 109 12.05 -20.34 -23.65
N VAL A 110 12.63 -19.15 -23.60
CA VAL A 110 13.17 -18.56 -22.37
C VAL A 110 12.60 -17.15 -22.20
N ALA A 111 12.14 -16.84 -21.02
CA ALA A 111 11.68 -15.51 -20.62
C ALA A 111 12.56 -14.96 -19.50
N VAL A 112 12.80 -13.65 -19.51
CA VAL A 112 13.58 -12.95 -18.51
C VAL A 112 12.87 -11.67 -18.11
N SER A 113 12.79 -11.42 -16.81
CA SER A 113 12.40 -10.13 -16.23
C SER A 113 13.55 -9.63 -15.36
N TRP A 114 14.00 -8.43 -15.60
CA TRP A 114 15.12 -7.85 -14.86
C TRP A 114 14.66 -7.09 -13.62
N ARG A 115 15.32 -7.39 -12.51
CA ARG A 115 15.28 -6.54 -11.34
C ARG A 115 16.32 -5.43 -11.51
N VAL A 116 15.88 -4.20 -11.52
CA VAL A 116 16.78 -3.05 -11.73
C VAL A 116 16.76 -2.18 -10.49
N TYR A 117 17.91 -1.98 -9.87
CA TYR A 117 18.10 -1.05 -8.74
C TYR A 117 19.17 -0.04 -9.11
N SER A 118 18.96 1.22 -8.76
CA SER A 118 20.01 2.23 -8.74
C SER A 118 20.47 2.49 -7.31
N LYS A 119 21.69 3.01 -7.19
CA LYS A 119 22.20 3.46 -5.89
C LYS A 119 21.33 4.58 -5.33
N GLU A 120 20.94 5.51 -6.19
CA GLU A 120 20.09 6.65 -5.87
C GLU A 120 18.69 6.19 -5.39
N GLY A 121 18.10 5.21 -6.06
CA GLY A 121 16.83 4.60 -5.67
C GLY A 121 16.91 3.94 -4.29
N CYS A 122 17.98 3.17 -4.03
CA CYS A 122 18.22 2.59 -2.71
C CYS A 122 18.43 3.68 -1.64
N ASP A 123 19.29 4.66 -1.90
CA ASP A 123 19.63 5.69 -0.92
C ASP A 123 18.39 6.50 -0.49
N ARG A 124 17.56 6.93 -1.44
CA ARG A 124 16.40 7.78 -1.15
C ARG A 124 15.31 7.07 -0.34
N ILE A 125 15.02 5.80 -0.64
CA ILE A 125 14.00 5.07 0.11
C ILE A 125 14.49 4.70 1.53
N ILE A 126 15.77 4.35 1.67
CA ILE A 126 16.38 4.05 2.96
C ILE A 126 16.39 5.31 3.83
N ARG A 127 16.84 6.46 3.29
CA ARG A 127 16.82 7.74 4.02
C ARG A 127 15.40 8.13 4.43
N ALA A 128 14.42 7.99 3.56
CA ALA A 128 13.03 8.28 3.88
C ALA A 128 12.53 7.47 5.11
N ALA A 129 12.90 6.19 5.20
CA ALA A 129 12.54 5.34 6.32
C ALA A 129 13.22 5.79 7.64
N PHE A 130 14.51 6.13 7.60
CA PHE A 130 15.23 6.62 8.77
C PHE A 130 14.75 8.00 9.22
N GLU A 131 14.54 8.94 8.30
CA GLU A 131 14.02 10.28 8.61
C GLU A 131 12.62 10.20 9.23
N TYR A 132 11.76 9.32 8.69
CA TYR A 132 10.45 9.07 9.29
C TYR A 132 10.59 8.50 10.71
N ALA A 133 11.45 7.51 10.91
CA ALA A 133 11.67 6.92 12.23
C ALA A 133 12.15 7.97 13.23
N LYS A 134 13.13 8.79 12.85
CA LYS A 134 13.68 9.89 13.65
C LYS A 134 12.62 10.94 13.99
N ALA A 135 11.86 11.40 13.01
CA ALA A 135 10.82 12.42 13.21
C ALA A 135 9.69 11.95 14.13
N ASN A 136 9.40 10.65 14.15
CA ASN A 136 8.34 10.06 14.96
C ASN A 136 8.84 9.39 16.26
N GLY A 137 10.14 9.54 16.60
CA GLY A 137 10.72 8.96 17.80
C GLY A 137 10.77 7.43 17.82
N LEU A 138 10.65 6.78 16.65
CA LEU A 138 10.75 5.33 16.50
C LEU A 138 12.20 4.89 16.64
N LYS A 139 12.43 3.70 17.18
CA LYS A 139 13.74 3.23 17.59
C LYS A 139 14.31 2.10 16.74
N SER A 140 13.55 1.57 15.80
CA SER A 140 13.97 0.42 14.99
C SER A 140 13.61 0.60 13.52
N VAL A 141 14.60 0.35 12.63
CA VAL A 141 14.43 0.26 11.17
C VAL A 141 15.02 -1.06 10.68
N VAL A 142 14.22 -1.85 9.99
CA VAL A 142 14.61 -3.14 9.42
C VAL A 142 14.69 -3.03 7.91
N CYS A 143 15.82 -3.38 7.32
CA CYS A 143 15.95 -3.54 5.87
C CYS A 143 15.64 -4.97 5.46
N CYS A 144 14.51 -5.17 4.81
CA CYS A 144 14.13 -6.45 4.25
C CYS A 144 14.66 -6.61 2.82
N ASN A 145 15.47 -7.63 2.59
CA ASN A 145 16.09 -7.94 1.30
C ASN A 145 16.34 -9.44 1.13
N LYS A 146 16.97 -9.87 0.04
CA LYS A 146 17.39 -11.26 -0.18
C LYS A 146 18.84 -11.34 -0.70
N ALA A 147 19.74 -10.57 -0.12
CA ALA A 147 21.12 -10.39 -0.57
C ALA A 147 21.93 -11.70 -0.58
N ASN A 148 21.57 -12.71 0.21
CA ASN A 148 22.21 -14.02 0.19
C ASN A 148 22.00 -14.81 -1.12
N VAL A 149 20.95 -14.49 -1.89
CA VAL A 149 20.62 -15.09 -3.19
C VAL A 149 20.72 -14.05 -4.32
N ILE A 150 20.12 -12.89 -4.13
CA ILE A 150 20.04 -11.80 -5.12
C ILE A 150 21.18 -10.80 -4.84
N ARG A 151 22.40 -11.22 -5.21
CA ARG A 151 23.64 -10.58 -4.74
C ARG A 151 23.88 -9.20 -5.34
N ALA A 152 23.43 -8.94 -6.58
CA ALA A 152 23.68 -7.66 -7.25
C ALA A 152 22.73 -6.58 -6.71
N THR A 153 21.44 -6.72 -6.89
CA THR A 153 20.43 -5.71 -6.54
C THR A 153 20.19 -5.63 -5.02
N ASP A 154 19.81 -6.72 -4.39
CA ASP A 154 19.56 -6.73 -2.95
C ASP A 154 20.86 -6.60 -2.13
N GLY A 155 21.98 -7.05 -2.70
CA GLY A 155 23.33 -6.78 -2.14
C GLY A 155 23.62 -5.29 -2.08
N MET A 156 23.36 -4.55 -3.16
CA MET A 156 23.48 -3.10 -3.20
C MET A 156 22.56 -2.45 -2.14
N MET A 157 21.31 -2.84 -2.06
CA MET A 157 20.38 -2.29 -1.07
C MET A 157 20.86 -2.51 0.37
N LYS A 158 21.36 -3.72 0.67
CA LYS A 158 21.96 -4.03 1.97
C LYS A 158 23.18 -3.17 2.26
N GLU A 159 24.12 -3.05 1.32
CA GLU A 159 25.33 -2.22 1.47
C GLU A 159 24.97 -0.76 1.74
N ARG A 160 24.04 -0.21 0.95
CA ARG A 160 23.57 1.17 1.12
C ARG A 160 22.87 1.37 2.47
N PHE A 161 22.05 0.41 2.89
CA PHE A 161 21.38 0.46 4.20
C PHE A 161 22.40 0.51 5.36
N LEU A 162 23.37 -0.38 5.35
CA LEU A 162 24.41 -0.42 6.40
C LEU A 162 25.28 0.83 6.42
N GLU A 163 25.48 1.46 5.27
CA GLU A 163 26.22 2.73 5.18
C GLU A 163 25.40 3.89 5.74
N ILE A 164 24.14 4.04 5.32
CA ILE A 164 23.25 5.12 5.76
C ILE A 164 22.91 4.98 7.24
N ALA A 165 22.73 3.77 7.75
CA ALA A 165 22.44 3.52 9.15
C ALA A 165 23.47 4.14 10.11
N LYS A 166 24.72 4.30 9.71
CA LYS A 166 25.76 4.96 10.51
C LYS A 166 25.45 6.43 10.79
N GLU A 167 24.62 7.07 9.98
CA GLU A 167 24.18 8.45 10.14
C GLU A 167 23.07 8.60 11.19
N TYR A 168 22.49 7.45 11.67
CA TYR A 168 21.38 7.39 12.61
C TYR A 168 21.70 6.50 13.82
N PRO A 169 22.74 6.84 14.61
CA PRO A 169 23.25 5.96 15.69
C PRO A 169 22.24 5.67 16.81
N ASP A 170 21.20 6.49 16.97
CA ASP A 170 20.16 6.34 17.97
C ASP A 170 19.01 5.42 17.54
N ILE A 171 19.07 4.89 16.33
CA ILE A 171 18.06 3.98 15.75
C ILE A 171 18.69 2.59 15.58
N ASP A 172 18.10 1.60 16.24
CA ASP A 172 18.47 0.20 16.04
C ASP A 172 18.17 -0.20 14.58
N SER A 173 19.22 -0.63 13.87
CA SER A 173 19.15 -0.93 12.46
C SER A 173 19.64 -2.35 12.17
N ARG A 174 18.78 -3.18 11.59
CA ARG A 174 19.12 -4.55 11.24
C ARG A 174 18.68 -4.90 9.83
N GLU A 175 19.39 -5.81 9.23
CA GLU A 175 19.10 -6.39 7.92
C GLU A 175 18.53 -7.78 8.10
N GLU A 176 17.47 -8.11 7.37
CA GLU A 176 16.81 -9.40 7.40
C GLU A 176 16.51 -9.92 5.98
N ASN A 177 16.60 -11.27 5.83
CA ASN A 177 16.11 -11.90 4.60
C ASN A 177 14.59 -11.88 4.53
N ALA A 178 14.03 -11.64 3.33
CA ALA A 178 12.59 -11.48 3.12
C ALA A 178 11.74 -12.67 3.60
N ASP A 179 12.23 -13.90 3.44
CA ASP A 179 11.58 -15.11 3.96
C ASP A 179 11.58 -15.16 5.49
N ALA A 180 12.65 -14.69 6.13
CA ALA A 180 12.70 -14.58 7.58
C ALA A 180 11.78 -13.46 8.08
N THR A 181 11.78 -12.30 7.42
CA THR A 181 10.86 -11.20 7.76
C THR A 181 9.40 -11.65 7.68
N ALA A 182 8.99 -12.33 6.60
CA ALA A 182 7.63 -12.89 6.47
C ALA A 182 7.27 -13.83 7.64
N MET A 183 8.18 -14.76 7.99
CA MET A 183 7.98 -15.65 9.14
C MET A 183 7.85 -14.88 10.46
N TRP A 184 8.72 -13.88 10.68
CA TRP A 184 8.73 -13.12 11.93
C TRP A 184 7.56 -12.17 12.07
N LEU A 185 7.04 -11.61 10.96
CA LEU A 185 5.81 -10.82 10.95
C LEU A 185 4.62 -11.59 11.51
N ILE A 186 4.53 -12.90 11.21
CA ILE A 186 3.49 -13.76 11.78
C ILE A 186 3.78 -14.11 13.24
N LYS A 187 5.05 -14.26 13.63
CA LYS A 187 5.41 -14.74 14.95
C LYS A 187 5.50 -13.63 16.00
N ASN A 188 6.12 -12.51 15.64
CA ASN A 188 6.42 -11.39 16.54
C ASN A 188 6.25 -10.05 15.81
N PRO A 189 5.06 -9.70 15.30
CA PRO A 189 4.85 -8.44 14.55
C PRO A 189 5.16 -7.18 15.35
N GLN A 190 5.05 -7.25 16.67
CA GLN A 190 5.34 -6.13 17.58
C GLN A 190 6.83 -5.72 17.61
N ASP A 191 7.74 -6.55 17.08
CA ASP A 191 9.17 -6.25 17.03
C ASP A 191 9.54 -5.35 15.83
N TYR A 192 8.56 -5.05 14.97
CA TYR A 192 8.75 -4.22 13.77
C TYR A 192 8.09 -2.85 13.93
N GLN A 193 8.87 -1.79 13.87
CA GLN A 193 8.38 -0.41 13.84
C GLN A 193 8.42 0.14 12.41
N VAL A 194 9.60 0.11 11.78
CA VAL A 194 9.78 0.54 10.39
C VAL A 194 10.44 -0.56 9.61
N ILE A 195 9.90 -0.88 8.44
CA ILE A 195 10.48 -1.79 7.46
C ILE A 195 10.75 -1.00 6.18
N VAL A 196 11.97 -1.08 5.66
CA VAL A 196 12.32 -0.56 4.33
C VAL A 196 12.69 -1.72 3.42
N THR A 197 12.17 -1.72 2.19
CA THR A 197 12.36 -2.85 1.27
C THR A 197 12.17 -2.43 -0.19
N SER A 198 12.54 -3.33 -1.08
CA SER A 198 12.33 -3.19 -2.52
C SER A 198 10.86 -3.21 -2.92
N ASN A 199 10.61 -2.93 -4.19
CA ASN A 199 9.24 -2.83 -4.73
C ASN A 199 8.48 -4.16 -4.58
N VAL A 200 8.99 -5.27 -5.10
CA VAL A 200 8.27 -6.54 -5.10
C VAL A 200 8.12 -7.15 -3.69
N PHE A 201 9.16 -7.09 -2.86
CA PHE A 201 9.05 -7.59 -1.49
C PHE A 201 8.12 -6.71 -0.66
N GLY A 202 8.15 -5.39 -0.86
CA GLY A 202 7.25 -4.46 -0.20
C GLY A 202 5.78 -4.70 -0.57
N ASP A 203 5.50 -5.09 -1.82
CA ASP A 203 4.15 -5.45 -2.24
C ASP A 203 3.63 -6.67 -1.47
N ILE A 204 4.42 -7.74 -1.41
CA ILE A 204 4.03 -8.99 -0.77
C ILE A 204 3.89 -8.81 0.76
N LEU A 205 4.92 -8.26 1.41
CA LEU A 205 4.95 -8.13 2.86
C LEU A 205 3.92 -7.14 3.41
N SER A 206 3.57 -6.10 2.64
CA SER A 206 2.52 -5.17 3.07
C SER A 206 1.13 -5.79 3.07
N ASP A 207 0.85 -6.70 2.13
CA ASP A 207 -0.41 -7.43 2.08
C ASP A 207 -0.49 -8.45 3.24
N GLU A 208 0.62 -9.12 3.54
CA GLU A 208 0.73 -9.97 4.73
C GLU A 208 0.51 -9.17 6.02
N ALA A 209 1.22 -8.04 6.19
CA ALA A 209 1.05 -7.18 7.36
C ALA A 209 -0.38 -6.62 7.47
N SER A 210 -1.02 -6.30 6.35
CA SER A 210 -2.41 -5.84 6.34
C SER A 210 -3.38 -6.90 6.85
N GLN A 211 -3.12 -8.18 6.57
CA GLN A 211 -3.97 -9.27 7.06
C GLN A 211 -3.90 -9.41 8.58
N LEU A 212 -2.80 -9.02 9.22
CA LEU A 212 -2.65 -9.05 10.68
C LEU A 212 -3.46 -7.95 11.40
N VAL A 213 -3.95 -6.96 10.67
CA VAL A 213 -4.64 -5.78 11.23
C VAL A 213 -6.08 -5.59 10.70
N GLY A 214 -6.72 -6.66 10.23
CA GLY A 214 -8.10 -6.65 9.75
C GLY A 214 -8.23 -6.81 8.23
N GLY A 215 -7.12 -7.06 7.52
CA GLY A 215 -7.10 -7.38 6.09
C GLY A 215 -7.12 -6.16 5.17
N MET A 216 -7.29 -6.43 3.88
CA MET A 216 -7.19 -5.42 2.81
C MET A 216 -8.19 -4.27 2.94
N GLY A 217 -9.32 -4.47 3.63
CA GLY A 217 -10.31 -3.42 3.92
C GLY A 217 -9.79 -2.32 4.87
N PHE A 218 -8.62 -2.51 5.48
CA PHE A 218 -7.95 -1.57 6.37
C PHE A 218 -6.55 -1.17 5.87
N ALA A 219 -6.21 -1.48 4.63
CA ALA A 219 -4.88 -1.28 4.08
C ALA A 219 -4.76 0.07 3.33
N PRO A 220 -4.22 1.12 3.95
CA PRO A 220 -3.96 2.39 3.31
C PRO A 220 -2.66 2.36 2.52
N SER A 221 -2.48 3.33 1.61
CA SER A 221 -1.24 3.52 0.88
C SER A 221 -1.03 4.99 0.50
N GLY A 222 0.20 5.47 0.63
CA GLY A 222 0.64 6.77 0.13
C GLY A 222 1.78 6.60 -0.86
N ASN A 223 1.63 7.14 -2.05
CA ASN A 223 2.70 7.22 -3.05
C ASN A 223 3.27 8.65 -2.99
N ILE A 224 4.50 8.81 -2.51
CA ILE A 224 5.07 10.10 -2.14
C ILE A 224 6.37 10.32 -2.92
N GLY A 225 6.49 11.48 -3.54
CA GLY A 225 7.69 12.00 -4.18
C GLY A 225 8.09 13.34 -3.56
N GLU A 226 9.09 14.00 -4.14
CA GLU A 226 9.53 15.33 -3.67
C GLU A 226 8.51 16.43 -3.98
N GLU A 227 7.85 16.36 -5.16
CA GLU A 227 6.97 17.43 -5.66
C GLU A 227 5.48 17.06 -5.66
N ALA A 228 5.14 15.79 -5.40
CA ALA A 228 3.77 15.30 -5.51
C ALA A 228 3.52 14.13 -4.54
N ALA A 229 2.28 14.03 -4.07
CA ALA A 229 1.81 12.90 -3.28
C ALA A 229 0.45 12.42 -3.76
N LEU A 230 0.28 11.10 -3.84
CA LEU A 230 -0.95 10.43 -4.23
C LEU A 230 -1.30 9.35 -3.22
N PHE A 231 -2.45 9.48 -2.61
CA PHE A 231 -2.98 8.58 -1.59
C PHE A 231 -4.09 7.72 -2.17
N GLU A 232 -3.95 6.40 -2.05
CA GLU A 232 -4.92 5.42 -2.51
C GLU A 232 -4.95 4.21 -1.56
N PRO A 233 -6.06 3.48 -1.42
CA PRO A 233 -6.02 2.22 -0.68
C PRO A 233 -5.15 1.20 -1.41
N SER A 234 -4.50 0.30 -0.68
CA SER A 234 -3.63 -0.75 -1.26
C SER A 234 -4.39 -1.76 -2.11
N HIS A 235 -5.68 -1.99 -1.79
CA HIS A 235 -6.52 -2.96 -2.51
C HIS A 235 -6.98 -2.45 -3.87
N GLY A 236 -7.30 -3.38 -4.78
CA GLY A 236 -7.93 -3.07 -6.07
C GLY A 236 -9.44 -2.75 -5.94
N SER A 237 -10.10 -2.47 -7.06
CA SER A 237 -11.52 -2.07 -7.13
C SER A 237 -12.54 -3.20 -6.87
N VAL A 238 -12.08 -4.45 -6.72
CA VAL A 238 -12.90 -5.64 -6.45
C VAL A 238 -14.13 -5.75 -7.37
N PRO A 239 -13.97 -5.91 -8.70
CA PRO A 239 -15.06 -5.83 -9.69
C PRO A 239 -16.23 -6.78 -9.42
N LYS A 240 -15.97 -7.93 -8.76
CA LYS A 240 -17.01 -8.91 -8.40
C LYS A 240 -18.09 -8.38 -7.47
N TYR A 241 -17.83 -7.25 -6.78
CA TYR A 241 -18.77 -6.60 -5.86
C TYR A 241 -19.26 -5.25 -6.39
N ALA A 242 -19.00 -4.93 -7.66
CA ALA A 242 -19.51 -3.72 -8.28
C ALA A 242 -21.02 -3.58 -8.05
N HIS A 243 -21.49 -2.38 -7.75
CA HIS A 243 -22.91 -2.03 -7.47
C HIS A 243 -23.57 -2.72 -6.25
N GLN A 244 -22.83 -3.51 -5.46
CA GLN A 244 -23.38 -4.19 -4.29
C GLN A 244 -23.27 -3.39 -3.00
N TYR A 245 -22.51 -2.29 -2.99
CA TYR A 245 -22.29 -1.42 -1.83
C TYR A 245 -21.86 -2.20 -0.57
N LYS A 246 -21.02 -3.23 -0.74
CA LYS A 246 -20.69 -4.16 0.34
C LYS A 246 -19.23 -4.08 0.80
N ILE A 247 -18.39 -3.31 0.10
CA ILE A 247 -16.98 -3.17 0.41
C ILE A 247 -16.77 -2.27 1.63
N ASN A 248 -15.82 -2.63 2.47
CA ASN A 248 -15.39 -1.87 3.63
C ASN A 248 -14.79 -0.51 3.20
N PRO A 249 -15.30 0.63 3.68
CA PRO A 249 -14.79 1.95 3.32
C PRO A 249 -13.52 2.34 4.10
N CYS A 250 -13.13 1.61 5.15
CA CYS A 250 -12.05 2.00 6.05
C CYS A 250 -10.70 2.13 5.35
N GLY A 251 -10.37 1.28 4.37
CA GLY A 251 -9.12 1.40 3.63
C GLY A 251 -8.94 2.77 2.99
N LEU A 252 -9.98 3.31 2.33
CA LEU A 252 -9.94 4.66 1.75
C LEU A 252 -9.99 5.75 2.84
N LEU A 253 -10.75 5.56 3.91
CA LEU A 253 -10.87 6.54 4.99
C LEU A 253 -9.55 6.66 5.78
N ILE A 254 -8.86 5.55 6.07
CA ILE A 254 -7.54 5.57 6.70
C ILE A 254 -6.49 6.17 5.74
N THR A 255 -6.63 5.92 4.44
CA THR A 255 -5.82 6.60 3.42
C THR A 255 -6.03 8.13 3.46
N ALA A 256 -7.28 8.59 3.68
CA ALA A 256 -7.57 10.01 3.87
C ALA A 256 -6.97 10.56 5.18
N VAL A 257 -6.94 9.76 6.26
CA VAL A 257 -6.21 10.13 7.50
C VAL A 257 -4.75 10.41 7.17
N MET A 258 -4.07 9.50 6.47
CA MET A 258 -2.67 9.67 6.06
C MET A 258 -2.45 10.94 5.20
N MET A 259 -3.37 11.21 4.27
CA MET A 259 -3.29 12.44 3.46
C MET A 259 -3.43 13.70 4.33
N LEU A 260 -4.32 13.69 5.31
CA LEU A 260 -4.50 14.81 6.24
C LEU A 260 -3.25 15.03 7.11
N GLU A 261 -2.63 13.95 7.61
CA GLU A 261 -1.35 14.01 8.33
C GLU A 261 -0.23 14.58 7.45
N TYR A 262 -0.12 14.11 6.21
CA TYR A 262 0.85 14.62 5.23
C TYR A 262 0.70 16.12 4.97
N LEU A 263 -0.53 16.62 4.95
CA LEU A 263 -0.86 18.04 4.79
C LEU A 263 -0.72 18.86 6.08
N GLY A 264 -0.31 18.24 7.19
CA GLY A 264 -0.19 18.90 8.50
C GLY A 264 -1.53 19.18 9.19
N LEU A 265 -2.63 18.60 8.70
CA LEU A 265 -3.99 18.76 9.24
C LEU A 265 -4.27 17.71 10.34
N ASN A 266 -3.37 17.65 11.32
CA ASN A 266 -3.33 16.59 12.35
C ASN A 266 -4.61 16.49 13.18
N ASP A 267 -5.26 17.60 13.52
CA ASP A 267 -6.51 17.60 14.27
C ASP A 267 -7.65 16.94 13.49
N HIS A 268 -7.70 17.18 12.17
CA HIS A 268 -8.68 16.57 11.30
C HIS A 268 -8.40 15.08 11.10
N ALA A 269 -7.13 14.70 10.93
CA ALA A 269 -6.69 13.32 10.87
C ALA A 269 -7.09 12.54 12.13
N ALA A 270 -6.76 13.06 13.30
CA ALA A 270 -7.09 12.43 14.59
C ALA A 270 -8.61 12.28 14.80
N ARG A 271 -9.42 13.27 14.40
CA ARG A 271 -10.88 13.19 14.47
C ARG A 271 -11.45 12.08 13.59
N LEU A 272 -10.95 11.96 12.35
CA LEU A 272 -11.38 10.92 11.42
C LEU A 272 -10.94 9.53 11.92
N GLU A 273 -9.69 9.37 12.33
CA GLU A 273 -9.18 8.11 12.89
C GLU A 273 -9.98 7.68 14.12
N LYS A 274 -10.25 8.60 15.03
CA LYS A 274 -11.07 8.33 16.21
C LYS A 274 -12.49 7.89 15.83
N ALA A 275 -13.12 8.56 14.88
CA ALA A 275 -14.47 8.22 14.42
C ALA A 275 -14.55 6.81 13.82
N ILE A 276 -13.53 6.40 13.05
CA ILE A 276 -13.39 5.02 12.56
C ILE A 276 -13.30 4.05 13.73
N GLY A 277 -12.39 4.30 14.68
CA GLY A 277 -12.20 3.46 15.86
C GLY A 277 -13.47 3.34 16.71
N ASP A 278 -14.19 4.43 16.95
CA ASP A 278 -15.43 4.43 17.72
C ASP A 278 -16.50 3.51 17.08
N VAL A 279 -16.65 3.54 15.75
CA VAL A 279 -17.61 2.65 15.03
C VAL A 279 -17.18 1.18 15.09
N LEU A 280 -15.87 0.91 14.98
CA LEU A 280 -15.34 -0.45 15.11
C LEU A 280 -15.56 -1.03 16.50
N VAL A 281 -15.29 -0.24 17.56
CA VAL A 281 -15.51 -0.64 18.96
C VAL A 281 -17.00 -0.87 19.27
N GLU A 282 -17.89 -0.01 18.77
CA GLU A 282 -19.34 -0.17 18.94
C GLU A 282 -19.88 -1.43 18.26
N SER A 283 -19.19 -1.92 17.25
CA SER A 283 -19.52 -3.16 16.52
C SER A 283 -20.98 -3.24 16.01
N LYS A 284 -21.58 -2.09 15.69
CA LYS A 284 -22.97 -2.00 15.23
C LYS A 284 -23.10 -1.86 13.72
N TYR A 285 -22.20 -1.09 13.10
CA TYR A 285 -22.24 -0.78 11.67
C TYR A 285 -20.98 -1.28 10.99
N LEU A 286 -20.83 -2.61 10.90
CA LEU A 286 -19.64 -3.25 10.31
C LEU A 286 -19.99 -3.96 9.01
N THR A 287 -19.09 -3.90 8.05
CA THR A 287 -19.21 -4.60 6.77
C THR A 287 -18.96 -6.10 6.92
N TYR A 288 -19.29 -6.87 5.89
CA TYR A 288 -19.26 -8.33 5.90
C TYR A 288 -17.89 -8.94 6.20
N ASP A 289 -16.83 -8.31 5.74
CA ASP A 289 -15.45 -8.76 5.93
C ASP A 289 -15.05 -8.75 7.40
N ILE A 290 -15.43 -7.72 8.15
CA ILE A 290 -15.16 -7.64 9.57
C ILE A 290 -15.91 -8.73 10.33
N TRP A 291 -17.20 -8.91 10.06
CA TRP A 291 -17.98 -9.96 10.72
C TRP A 291 -17.52 -11.36 10.37
N ARG A 292 -17.28 -11.63 9.10
CA ARG A 292 -16.94 -12.95 8.59
C ARG A 292 -15.49 -13.32 8.82
N ASP A 293 -14.57 -12.42 8.44
CA ASP A 293 -13.14 -12.71 8.35
C ASP A 293 -12.40 -12.35 9.63
N ASP A 294 -12.70 -11.19 10.23
CA ASP A 294 -12.06 -10.73 11.47
C ASP A 294 -12.68 -11.41 12.71
N LYS A 295 -13.99 -11.33 12.86
CA LYS A 295 -14.69 -11.90 14.01
C LYS A 295 -15.12 -13.36 13.85
N GLY A 296 -14.93 -13.95 12.67
CA GLY A 296 -15.31 -15.35 12.38
C GLY A 296 -16.80 -15.66 12.57
N ASP A 297 -17.68 -14.65 12.47
CA ASP A 297 -19.10 -14.78 12.74
C ASP A 297 -19.83 -15.52 11.61
N LYS A 298 -20.47 -16.63 11.92
CA LYS A 298 -21.21 -17.47 10.95
C LYS A 298 -22.52 -16.83 10.47
N ASP A 299 -23.10 -15.93 11.26
CA ASP A 299 -24.34 -15.22 10.97
C ASP A 299 -24.09 -13.82 10.38
N TRP A 300 -22.90 -13.60 9.83
CA TRP A 300 -22.46 -12.31 9.30
C TRP A 300 -23.44 -11.68 8.28
N GLU A 301 -24.11 -12.50 7.47
CA GLU A 301 -25.09 -12.03 6.46
C GLU A 301 -26.25 -11.23 7.06
N LYS A 302 -26.64 -11.55 8.31
CA LYS A 302 -27.73 -10.87 9.03
C LYS A 302 -27.28 -9.60 9.74
N LYS A 303 -25.97 -9.46 9.98
CA LYS A 303 -25.37 -8.40 10.78
C LYS A 303 -24.67 -7.34 9.94
N ALA A 304 -24.12 -7.76 8.80
CA ALA A 304 -23.33 -6.87 7.94
C ALA A 304 -24.17 -5.74 7.36
N VAL A 305 -23.62 -4.54 7.41
CA VAL A 305 -24.20 -3.36 6.78
C VAL A 305 -23.49 -3.02 5.45
N SER A 306 -24.08 -2.13 4.67
CA SER A 306 -23.50 -1.66 3.43
C SER A 306 -22.32 -0.70 3.64
N THR A 307 -21.50 -0.50 2.60
CA THR A 307 -20.44 0.52 2.55
C THR A 307 -20.96 1.90 2.98
N LEU A 308 -22.15 2.27 2.49
CA LEU A 308 -22.73 3.59 2.76
C LEU A 308 -23.20 3.73 4.20
N GLU A 309 -23.80 2.70 4.79
CA GLU A 309 -24.25 2.71 6.18
C GLU A 309 -23.06 2.80 7.14
N MET A 310 -21.98 2.06 6.89
CA MET A 310 -20.76 2.17 7.69
C MET A 310 -20.13 3.56 7.55
N ALA A 311 -20.00 4.07 6.33
CA ALA A 311 -19.47 5.42 6.10
C ALA A 311 -20.33 6.51 6.76
N LYS A 312 -21.65 6.38 6.71
CA LYS A 312 -22.61 7.27 7.40
C LYS A 312 -22.40 7.23 8.91
N ALA A 313 -22.25 6.05 9.49
CA ALA A 313 -22.00 5.90 10.92
C ALA A 313 -20.68 6.60 11.35
N ILE A 314 -19.61 6.45 10.56
CA ILE A 314 -18.33 7.12 10.83
C ILE A 314 -18.48 8.64 10.71
N ALA A 315 -19.15 9.14 9.67
CA ALA A 315 -19.39 10.57 9.49
C ALA A 315 -20.22 11.18 10.62
N GLY A 316 -21.22 10.46 11.12
CA GLY A 316 -22.05 10.85 12.28
C GLY A 316 -21.25 11.00 13.59
N LYS A 317 -20.11 10.30 13.73
CA LYS A 317 -19.18 10.51 14.86
C LYS A 317 -18.39 11.81 14.77
N ILE A 318 -18.20 12.30 13.53
CA ILE A 318 -17.47 13.56 13.29
C ILE A 318 -18.44 14.76 13.41
N ASP A 319 -19.61 14.64 12.80
CA ASP A 319 -20.65 15.67 12.79
C ASP A 319 -22.01 15.03 13.14
N PRO A 320 -22.53 15.24 14.34
CA PRO A 320 -23.85 14.70 14.73
C PRO A 320 -25.02 15.17 13.86
N ASP A 321 -24.89 16.33 13.21
CA ASP A 321 -25.88 16.85 12.26
C ASP A 321 -25.71 16.31 10.84
N PHE A 322 -24.70 15.45 10.61
CA PHE A 322 -24.43 14.84 9.31
C PHE A 322 -25.60 14.04 8.75
N ASP A 323 -26.42 13.44 9.63
CA ASP A 323 -27.60 12.66 9.22
C ASP A 323 -28.57 13.42 8.33
N LYS A 324 -28.69 14.75 8.52
CA LYS A 324 -29.55 15.60 7.67
C LYS A 324 -29.02 15.74 6.25
N LYS A 325 -27.70 15.56 6.04
CA LYS A 325 -27.01 15.70 4.75
C LYS A 325 -26.66 14.36 4.13
N ALA A 326 -26.60 13.30 4.95
CA ALA A 326 -26.11 11.99 4.55
C ALA A 326 -26.93 11.34 3.44
N ASP A 327 -28.27 11.45 3.54
CA ASP A 327 -29.17 10.85 2.55
C ASP A 327 -29.01 11.53 1.17
N GLU A 328 -28.81 12.85 1.13
CA GLU A 328 -28.50 13.58 -0.10
C GLU A 328 -27.15 13.17 -0.69
N ILE A 329 -26.11 13.05 0.15
CA ILE A 329 -24.78 12.61 -0.27
C ILE A 329 -24.82 11.17 -0.75
N CYS A 330 -25.52 10.27 -0.04
CA CYS A 330 -25.69 8.87 -0.45
C CYS A 330 -26.48 8.75 -1.77
N ALA A 331 -27.50 9.58 -1.98
CA ALA A 331 -28.23 9.63 -3.23
C ALA A 331 -27.31 10.05 -4.40
N LYS A 332 -26.54 11.13 -4.23
CA LYS A 332 -25.54 11.56 -5.22
C LYS A 332 -24.48 10.51 -5.50
N ALA A 333 -23.99 9.80 -4.48
CA ALA A 333 -23.02 8.72 -4.66
C ALA A 333 -23.61 7.57 -5.50
N ARG A 334 -24.88 7.23 -5.28
CA ARG A 334 -25.58 6.21 -6.10
C ARG A 334 -25.79 6.68 -7.54
N GLU A 335 -26.14 7.94 -7.76
CA GLU A 335 -26.25 8.52 -9.10
C GLU A 335 -24.89 8.50 -9.84
N MET A 336 -23.79 8.84 -9.16
CA MET A 336 -22.45 8.78 -9.73
C MET A 336 -22.02 7.34 -10.10
N CYS A 337 -22.45 6.34 -9.35
CA CYS A 337 -22.22 4.93 -9.69
C CYS A 337 -23.10 4.44 -10.85
N ALA A 338 -24.17 5.13 -11.21
CA ALA A 338 -25.03 4.78 -12.33
C ALA A 338 -24.53 5.27 -13.70
N TRP A 339 -23.35 5.90 -13.76
CA TRP A 339 -22.75 6.44 -15.00
C TRP A 339 -22.16 5.36 -15.95
N GLU A 340 -22.46 4.09 -15.74
CA GLU A 340 -21.97 3.00 -16.59
C GLU A 340 -22.59 2.86 -17.98
N HIS A 341 -23.49 3.74 -18.34
CA HIS A 341 -24.03 3.75 -19.71
C HIS A 341 -23.15 4.51 -20.73
N LEU A 342 -21.93 4.92 -20.34
CA LEU A 342 -20.98 5.66 -21.17
C LEU A 342 -19.64 4.94 -21.41
N ALA A 343 -19.56 3.62 -21.17
CA ALA A 343 -18.40 2.79 -21.48
C ALA A 343 -18.64 1.87 -22.68
#